data_439694259ed3d186493debffd9df13dc
#
_entry.id   439694259ed3d186493debffd9df13dc
#
_cell.length_a   1.000
_cell.length_b   1.000
_cell.length_c   1.000
_cell.angle_alpha   90.00
_cell.angle_beta   90.00
_cell.angle_gamma   90.00
#
_symmetry.space_group_name_H-M   'P 1'
#
loop_
_entity.id
_entity.type
_entity.pdbx_description
1 polymer ?
#
loop_
_entity_poly.entity_id
_entity_poly.type
_entity_poly.pdbx_seq_one_letter_code
_entity_poly.pdbx_strand_id
1 'polypeptide(L)'
;LGLSSGRVAFDDLRFGQQLGMETIEVVDGYDPMMYARCVKTDVEIELLKRATTVNEDAICRSINAWSRGMMWQDFNHEYHKSVIELGGFVRDPGAMVWGNPCGGDPAVTLHSRLDDFVMEPGMNILFDCHGTLDLYCWDGGKTWVVDGEATGDAKQYANATAAAATAVMEAMRPGTRISELQRVGRAVYRTSGVTGADDVLIFFHGLGLSHMELEQFCVDGVPNHDWQLEANMVVPLHILYPGDEHHRIWIEEVVRVTP
;
A
#
# COMPACT_ATOMS: atom_id res chain seq x y z
N LEU A 1 1.89 38.12 -0.32
CA LEU A 1 2.34 37.69 -1.67
C LEU A 1 1.96 38.70 -2.77
N GLY A 2 1.18 39.74 -2.47
CA GLY A 2 0.80 40.79 -3.46
C GLY A 2 -0.15 40.34 -4.56
N LEU A 3 -0.78 39.18 -4.38
CA LEU A 3 -1.77 38.62 -5.32
C LEU A 3 -3.13 39.27 -5.03
N SER A 4 -3.48 40.28 -5.84
CA SER A 4 -4.78 40.96 -5.74
C SER A 4 -5.79 40.48 -6.77
N SER A 5 -5.35 39.75 -7.77
CA SER A 5 -6.20 39.15 -8.83
C SER A 5 -5.44 38.04 -9.55
N GLY A 6 -6.16 37.14 -10.21
CA GLY A 6 -5.58 36.07 -11.02
C GLY A 6 -6.10 34.69 -10.66
N ARG A 7 -5.44 33.67 -11.18
CA ARG A 7 -5.76 32.26 -10.88
C ARG A 7 -4.79 31.73 -9.82
N VAL A 8 -5.34 31.12 -8.76
CA VAL A 8 -4.54 30.51 -7.70
C VAL A 8 -5.00 29.09 -7.51
N ALA A 9 -4.05 28.17 -7.59
CA ALA A 9 -4.30 26.76 -7.34
C ALA A 9 -4.13 26.44 -5.84
N PHE A 10 -5.07 25.68 -5.29
CA PHE A 10 -5.02 25.17 -3.93
C PHE A 10 -5.09 23.64 -3.98
N ASP A 11 -4.33 22.99 -3.14
CA ASP A 11 -4.39 21.55 -2.91
C ASP A 11 -5.64 21.10 -2.14
N ASP A 12 -6.30 22.04 -1.46
CA ASP A 12 -7.64 21.87 -0.87
C ASP A 12 -8.55 23.02 -1.29
N LEU A 13 -9.49 22.74 -2.17
CA LEU A 13 -10.47 23.72 -2.68
C LEU A 13 -11.33 24.35 -1.58
N ARG A 14 -11.62 23.63 -0.48
CA ARG A 14 -12.39 24.15 0.65
C ARG A 14 -11.68 25.32 1.30
N PHE A 15 -10.36 25.26 1.36
CA PHE A 15 -9.55 26.33 1.92
C PHE A 15 -9.60 27.59 1.05
N GLY A 16 -9.47 27.44 -0.26
CA GLY A 16 -9.58 28.53 -1.21
C GLY A 16 -10.96 29.24 -1.17
N GLN A 17 -12.03 28.47 -1.07
CA GLN A 17 -13.40 28.99 -0.97
C GLN A 17 -13.65 29.78 0.32
N GLN A 18 -13.01 29.41 1.42
CA GLN A 18 -13.15 30.10 2.71
C GLN A 18 -12.48 31.48 2.75
N LEU A 19 -11.52 31.74 1.87
CA LEU A 19 -10.78 33.01 1.84
C LEU A 19 -11.60 34.18 1.30
N GLY A 20 -12.77 33.93 0.67
CA GLY A 20 -13.70 34.97 0.22
C GLY A 20 -13.07 35.98 -0.76
N MET A 21 -12.14 35.55 -1.59
CA MET A 21 -11.38 36.44 -2.48
C MET A 21 -12.12 36.59 -3.80
N GLU A 22 -12.98 37.59 -3.89
CA GLU A 22 -13.82 37.81 -5.09
C GLU A 22 -13.02 38.12 -6.38
N THR A 23 -11.77 38.53 -6.25
CA THR A 23 -10.91 38.90 -7.38
C THR A 23 -9.94 37.79 -7.82
N ILE A 24 -9.96 36.67 -7.14
CA ILE A 24 -9.10 35.51 -7.41
C ILE A 24 -9.95 34.33 -7.89
N GLU A 25 -9.62 33.80 -9.05
CA GLU A 25 -10.15 32.52 -9.51
C GLU A 25 -9.43 31.37 -8.79
N VAL A 26 -10.16 30.65 -7.94
CA VAL A 26 -9.64 29.47 -7.24
C VAL A 26 -9.78 28.26 -8.14
N VAL A 27 -8.68 27.57 -8.41
CA VAL A 27 -8.65 26.35 -9.22
C VAL A 27 -8.07 25.19 -8.41
N ASP A 28 -8.44 23.97 -8.81
CA ASP A 28 -7.91 22.77 -8.21
C ASP A 28 -6.42 22.58 -8.55
N GLY A 29 -5.61 22.47 -7.54
CA GLY A 29 -4.17 22.27 -7.65
C GLY A 29 -3.72 20.93 -7.05
N TYR A 30 -4.64 20.08 -6.60
CA TYR A 30 -4.29 18.84 -5.93
C TYR A 30 -3.44 17.92 -6.83
N ASP A 31 -3.96 17.51 -7.97
CA ASP A 31 -3.24 16.61 -8.89
C ASP A 31 -1.88 17.17 -9.35
N PRO A 32 -1.77 18.42 -9.83
CA PRO A 32 -0.46 18.99 -10.19
C PRO A 32 0.53 19.03 -9.03
N MET A 33 0.08 19.33 -7.82
CA MET A 33 0.91 19.36 -6.62
C MET A 33 1.38 17.94 -6.25
N MET A 34 0.49 16.97 -6.28
CA MET A 34 0.84 15.56 -6.00
C MET A 34 1.79 15.02 -7.05
N TYR A 35 1.57 15.34 -8.34
CA TYR A 35 2.46 14.93 -9.42
C TYR A 35 3.88 15.51 -9.24
N ALA A 36 3.98 16.80 -8.91
CA ALA A 36 5.27 17.44 -8.66
C ALA A 36 6.02 16.81 -7.47
N ARG A 37 5.30 16.30 -6.47
CA ARG A 37 5.88 15.63 -5.28
C ARG A 37 6.26 14.18 -5.54
N CYS A 38 5.68 13.54 -6.55
CA CYS A 38 5.95 12.13 -6.84
C CYS A 38 7.39 11.88 -7.30
N VAL A 39 8.03 12.83 -8.00
CA VAL A 39 9.43 12.75 -8.41
C VAL A 39 10.30 13.22 -7.25
N LYS A 40 11.05 12.31 -6.66
CA LYS A 40 11.79 12.54 -5.42
C LYS A 40 13.20 13.05 -5.67
N THR A 41 13.66 13.91 -4.79
CA THR A 41 15.08 14.24 -4.65
C THR A 41 15.84 13.09 -3.99
N ASP A 42 17.17 13.07 -4.10
CA ASP A 42 17.99 12.04 -3.45
C ASP A 42 17.84 12.05 -1.93
N VAL A 43 17.63 13.22 -1.32
CA VAL A 43 17.39 13.33 0.13
C VAL A 43 16.07 12.67 0.53
N GLU A 44 15.00 12.90 -0.23
CA GLU A 44 13.70 12.28 0.01
C GLU A 44 13.76 10.75 -0.16
N ILE A 45 14.51 10.28 -1.14
CA ILE A 45 14.70 8.83 -1.36
C ILE A 45 15.38 8.19 -0.13
N GLU A 46 16.40 8.83 0.45
CA GLU A 46 17.05 8.29 1.65
C GLU A 46 16.12 8.31 2.89
N LEU A 47 15.27 9.33 3.02
CA LEU A 47 14.26 9.39 4.07
C LEU A 47 13.21 8.30 3.90
N LEU A 48 12.73 8.07 2.68
CA LEU A 48 11.76 7.01 2.37
C LEU A 48 12.34 5.61 2.61
N LYS A 49 13.61 5.37 2.26
CA LYS A 49 14.28 4.10 2.58
C LYS A 49 14.33 3.85 4.08
N ARG A 50 14.71 4.86 4.87
CA ARG A 50 14.72 4.75 6.33
C ARG A 50 13.33 4.47 6.89
N ALA A 51 12.31 5.16 6.38
CA ALA A 51 10.94 4.95 6.79
C ALA A 51 10.46 3.52 6.46
N THR A 52 10.73 3.02 5.26
CA THR A 52 10.41 1.64 4.86
C THR A 52 11.13 0.61 5.74
N THR A 53 12.42 0.85 6.08
CA THR A 53 13.16 -0.05 6.98
C THR A 53 12.51 -0.14 8.36
N VAL A 54 11.98 0.97 8.91
CA VAL A 54 11.24 0.94 10.19
C VAL A 54 10.04 0.01 10.11
N ASN A 55 9.28 0.06 9.01
CA ASN A 55 8.14 -0.82 8.79
C ASN A 55 8.56 -2.30 8.72
N GLU A 56 9.55 -2.60 7.88
CA GLU A 56 10.04 -3.97 7.71
C GLU A 56 10.56 -4.57 9.01
N ASP A 57 11.35 -3.81 9.77
CA ASP A 57 11.87 -4.23 11.08
C ASP A 57 10.73 -4.43 12.09
N ALA A 58 9.71 -3.57 12.09
CA ALA A 58 8.56 -3.70 12.98
C ALA A 58 7.72 -4.94 12.65
N ILE A 59 7.49 -5.24 11.37
CA ILE A 59 6.83 -6.47 10.92
C ILE A 59 7.63 -7.70 11.38
N CYS A 60 8.95 -7.72 11.13
CA CYS A 60 9.81 -8.83 11.55
C CYS A 60 9.81 -9.03 13.06
N ARG A 61 9.84 -7.96 13.86
CA ARG A 61 9.76 -8.03 15.32
C ARG A 61 8.44 -8.60 15.80
N SER A 62 7.32 -8.21 15.18
CA SER A 62 5.99 -8.75 15.51
C SER A 62 5.91 -10.24 15.25
N ILE A 63 6.38 -10.68 14.08
CA ILE A 63 6.42 -12.11 13.71
C ILE A 63 7.28 -12.89 14.72
N ASN A 64 8.43 -12.36 15.10
CA ASN A 64 9.32 -13.00 16.09
C ASN A 64 8.74 -13.01 17.52
N ALA A 65 7.86 -12.10 17.85
CA ALA A 65 7.18 -12.04 19.14
C ALA A 65 6.00 -13.00 19.24
N TRP A 66 5.50 -13.49 18.10
CA TRP A 66 4.37 -14.40 18.10
C TRP A 66 4.65 -15.68 18.92
N SER A 67 3.66 -16.11 19.64
CA SER A 67 3.68 -17.38 20.38
C SER A 67 2.30 -18.02 20.35
N ARG A 68 2.27 -19.34 20.46
CA ARG A 68 1.03 -20.11 20.45
C ARG A 68 0.05 -19.63 21.53
N GLY A 69 -1.17 -19.33 21.12
CA GLY A 69 -2.21 -18.78 21.99
C GLY A 69 -2.23 -17.25 22.08
N MET A 70 -1.33 -16.55 21.34
CA MET A 70 -1.37 -15.09 21.26
C MET A 70 -2.64 -14.64 20.58
N MET A 71 -3.25 -13.60 21.13
CA MET A 71 -4.40 -12.93 20.54
C MET A 71 -3.95 -11.99 19.39
N TRP A 72 -4.80 -11.80 18.39
CA TRP A 72 -4.49 -10.94 17.27
C TRP A 72 -4.24 -9.48 17.69
N GLN A 73 -4.99 -8.96 18.67
CA GLN A 73 -4.76 -7.60 19.17
C GLN A 73 -3.40 -7.47 19.86
N ASP A 74 -2.99 -8.47 20.64
CA ASP A 74 -1.65 -8.46 21.28
C ASP A 74 -0.55 -8.47 20.22
N PHE A 75 -0.71 -9.25 19.16
CA PHE A 75 0.22 -9.27 18.04
C PHE A 75 0.29 -7.91 17.33
N ASN A 76 -0.86 -7.27 17.08
CA ASN A 76 -0.91 -5.94 16.50
C ASN A 76 -0.27 -4.88 17.40
N HIS A 77 -0.43 -5.00 18.72
CA HIS A 77 0.26 -4.13 19.69
C HIS A 77 1.79 -4.29 19.63
N GLU A 78 2.31 -5.49 19.41
CA GLU A 78 3.76 -5.69 19.23
C GLU A 78 4.29 -4.98 17.99
N TYR A 79 3.52 -4.92 16.91
CA TYR A 79 3.88 -4.09 15.73
C TYR A 79 3.95 -2.60 16.12
N HIS A 80 2.90 -2.05 16.73
CA HIS A 80 2.86 -0.65 17.12
C HIS A 80 4.00 -0.27 18.08
N LYS A 81 4.25 -1.11 19.07
CA LYS A 81 5.37 -0.94 20.01
C LYS A 81 6.71 -0.92 19.30
N SER A 82 6.91 -1.85 18.36
CA SER A 82 8.14 -1.93 17.57
C SER A 82 8.37 -0.69 16.72
N VAL A 83 7.32 -0.17 16.09
CA VAL A 83 7.37 1.10 15.34
C VAL A 83 7.83 2.25 16.24
N ILE A 84 7.23 2.39 17.43
CA ILE A 84 7.58 3.46 18.37
C ILE A 84 9.03 3.34 18.85
N GLU A 85 9.48 2.12 19.19
CA GLU A 85 10.85 1.86 19.60
C GLU A 85 11.90 2.15 18.51
N LEU A 86 11.50 2.02 17.24
CA LEU A 86 12.32 2.37 16.07
C LEU A 86 12.26 3.86 15.70
N GLY A 87 11.51 4.67 16.47
CA GLY A 87 11.38 6.11 16.28
C GLY A 87 10.33 6.52 15.24
N GLY A 88 9.53 5.59 14.77
CA GLY A 88 8.45 5.83 13.83
C GLY A 88 7.13 6.22 14.51
N PHE A 89 6.18 6.58 13.69
CA PHE A 89 4.83 6.96 14.09
C PHE A 89 3.80 6.21 13.25
N VAL A 90 2.95 5.43 13.87
CA VAL A 90 1.80 4.81 13.20
C VAL A 90 0.75 5.89 12.96
N ARG A 91 0.30 6.07 11.70
CA ARG A 91 -0.79 7.01 11.37
C ARG A 91 -2.15 6.37 11.62
N ASP A 92 -3.11 7.20 11.97
CA ASP A 92 -4.49 6.76 12.24
C ASP A 92 -5.17 6.22 10.97
N PRO A 93 -5.84 5.12 11.05
CA PRO A 93 -6.05 4.21 12.18
C PRO A 93 -4.87 3.30 12.44
N GLY A 94 -3.76 3.54 11.80
CA GLY A 94 -2.52 2.84 11.99
C GLY A 94 -2.34 1.66 11.06
N ALA A 95 -1.21 1.02 11.22
CA ALA A 95 -0.91 -0.22 10.57
C ALA A 95 -1.99 -1.24 10.87
N MET A 96 -2.54 -1.80 9.84
CA MET A 96 -3.51 -2.86 9.97
C MET A 96 -2.82 -4.18 9.75
N VAL A 97 -2.75 -4.95 10.81
CA VAL A 97 -2.50 -6.36 10.69
C VAL A 97 -3.87 -7.01 10.55
N TRP A 98 -4.14 -7.54 9.38
CA TRP A 98 -5.43 -8.17 9.12
C TRP A 98 -5.32 -9.67 9.35
N GLY A 99 -6.13 -10.16 10.27
CA GLY A 99 -6.32 -11.59 10.43
C GLY A 99 -7.39 -12.08 9.45
N ASN A 100 -7.13 -13.18 8.80
CA ASN A 100 -8.14 -13.94 8.08
C ASN A 100 -8.36 -15.26 8.82
N PRO A 101 -9.20 -15.29 9.87
CA PRO A 101 -9.52 -16.54 10.57
C PRO A 101 -10.24 -17.47 9.59
N CYS A 102 -9.91 -18.74 9.62
CA CYS A 102 -10.54 -19.74 8.80
C CYS A 102 -12.08 -19.67 8.93
N GLY A 103 -12.78 -19.45 7.82
CA GLY A 103 -14.24 -19.43 7.77
C GLY A 103 -14.88 -18.07 8.00
N GLY A 104 -14.12 -16.98 8.09
CA GLY A 104 -14.68 -15.62 8.17
C GLY A 104 -14.99 -15.03 6.80
N ASP A 105 -16.06 -14.24 6.71
CA ASP A 105 -16.28 -13.39 5.52
C ASP A 105 -15.08 -12.44 5.36
N PRO A 106 -14.37 -12.49 4.24
CA PRO A 106 -13.24 -11.61 3.97
C PRO A 106 -13.56 -10.13 4.16
N ALA A 107 -14.76 -9.70 3.82
CA ALA A 107 -15.18 -8.31 3.97
C ALA A 107 -15.36 -7.89 5.45
N VAL A 108 -15.67 -8.82 6.33
CA VAL A 108 -15.85 -8.56 7.77
C VAL A 108 -14.50 -8.56 8.49
N THR A 109 -13.57 -9.42 8.07
CA THR A 109 -12.26 -9.54 8.74
C THR A 109 -11.33 -8.35 8.45
N LEU A 110 -11.52 -7.64 7.35
CA LEU A 110 -10.65 -6.53 6.94
C LEU A 110 -10.62 -5.33 7.90
N HIS A 111 -11.68 -5.12 8.67
CA HIS A 111 -11.80 -3.94 9.54
C HIS A 111 -12.32 -4.25 10.95
N SER A 112 -12.48 -5.51 11.30
CA SER A 112 -13.01 -5.88 12.60
C SER A 112 -11.94 -5.73 13.68
N ARG A 113 -11.84 -4.52 14.22
CA ARG A 113 -11.12 -4.26 15.47
C ARG A 113 -11.94 -4.70 16.70
N LEU A 114 -13.16 -5.13 16.49
CA LEU A 114 -14.10 -5.45 17.57
C LEU A 114 -14.00 -6.91 17.98
N ASP A 115 -13.62 -7.78 17.05
CA ASP A 115 -13.52 -9.22 17.31
C ASP A 115 -12.04 -9.62 17.38
N ASP A 116 -11.58 -9.83 18.59
CA ASP A 116 -10.27 -10.41 18.83
C ASP A 116 -10.34 -11.93 18.67
N PHE A 117 -9.25 -12.55 18.25
CA PHE A 117 -9.19 -13.99 18.05
C PHE A 117 -7.79 -14.54 18.39
N VAL A 118 -7.74 -15.82 18.71
CA VAL A 118 -6.47 -16.52 18.89
C VAL A 118 -5.84 -16.77 17.53
N MET A 119 -4.58 -16.37 17.36
CA MET A 119 -3.82 -16.64 16.15
C MET A 119 -3.37 -18.11 16.13
N GLU A 120 -3.97 -18.88 15.25
CA GLU A 120 -3.68 -20.29 15.08
C GLU A 120 -2.67 -20.55 13.96
N PRO A 121 -1.81 -21.59 14.07
CA PRO A 121 -0.92 -22.00 12.98
C PRO A 121 -1.69 -22.24 11.68
N GLY A 122 -1.14 -21.76 10.58
CA GLY A 122 -1.75 -21.88 9.25
C GLY A 122 -2.69 -20.73 8.87
N MET A 123 -3.04 -19.82 9.78
CA MET A 123 -3.78 -18.61 9.43
C MET A 123 -2.94 -17.69 8.56
N ASN A 124 -3.58 -17.00 7.61
CA ASN A 124 -2.97 -15.91 6.86
C ASN A 124 -3.16 -14.60 7.59
N ILE A 125 -2.07 -13.93 7.90
CA ILE A 125 -2.07 -12.55 8.40
C ILE A 125 -1.60 -11.64 7.28
N LEU A 126 -2.41 -10.68 6.91
CA LEU A 126 -2.10 -9.69 5.89
C LEU A 126 -1.59 -8.43 6.58
N PHE A 127 -0.34 -8.09 6.36
CA PHE A 127 0.19 -6.80 6.74
C PHE A 127 -0.15 -5.78 5.67
N ASP A 128 -0.77 -4.71 6.10
CA ASP A 128 -1.03 -3.50 5.31
C ASP A 128 -0.73 -2.34 6.26
N CYS A 129 0.54 -1.93 6.24
CA CYS A 129 1.11 -1.14 7.30
C CYS A 129 1.57 0.22 6.80
N HIS A 130 1.07 1.29 7.41
CA HIS A 130 1.50 2.64 7.09
C HIS A 130 1.77 3.49 8.33
N GLY A 131 2.68 4.42 8.18
CA GLY A 131 3.09 5.33 9.23
C GLY A 131 4.11 6.34 8.73
N THR A 132 4.83 7.00 9.63
CA THR A 132 5.80 8.03 9.27
C THR A 132 7.07 7.97 10.11
N LEU A 133 8.19 8.23 9.46
CA LEU A 133 9.46 8.58 10.09
C LEU A 133 9.93 9.92 9.53
N ASP A 134 10.26 10.89 10.41
CA ASP A 134 10.71 12.22 10.00
C ASP A 134 9.77 12.88 8.96
N LEU A 135 8.44 12.71 9.14
CA LEU A 135 7.35 13.17 8.29
C LEU A 135 7.15 12.40 6.98
N TYR A 136 8.11 11.61 6.52
CA TYR A 136 7.96 10.76 5.34
C TYR A 136 7.20 9.48 5.68
N CYS A 137 6.25 9.15 4.82
CA CYS A 137 5.42 7.98 5.00
C CYS A 137 6.16 6.71 4.57
N TRP A 138 5.89 5.62 5.28
CA TRP A 138 6.07 4.29 4.73
C TRP A 138 4.73 3.69 4.36
N ASP A 139 4.80 2.72 3.51
CA ASP A 139 3.72 1.85 3.13
C ASP A 139 4.31 0.46 2.86
N GLY A 140 3.54 -0.58 3.02
CA GLY A 140 4.09 -1.90 2.71
C GLY A 140 3.62 -2.99 3.63
N GLY A 141 3.55 -4.17 3.04
CA GLY A 141 3.19 -5.36 3.77
C GLY A 141 3.10 -6.59 2.89
N LYS A 142 2.97 -7.71 3.55
CA LYS A 142 2.89 -9.02 2.91
C LYS A 142 1.99 -9.94 3.71
N THR A 143 1.55 -10.99 3.07
CA THR A 143 0.88 -12.08 3.76
C THR A 143 1.89 -12.97 4.46
N TRP A 144 1.65 -13.23 5.72
CA TRP A 144 2.40 -14.18 6.54
C TRP A 144 1.51 -15.32 6.97
N VAL A 145 2.02 -16.56 6.83
CA VAL A 145 1.35 -17.76 7.35
C VAL A 145 1.87 -18.02 8.77
N VAL A 146 0.97 -17.99 9.74
CA VAL A 146 1.31 -18.17 11.16
C VAL A 146 1.94 -19.54 11.39
N ASP A 147 3.14 -19.58 11.98
CA ASP A 147 3.89 -20.79 12.34
C ASP A 147 3.98 -21.83 11.22
N GLY A 148 4.08 -21.37 9.95
CA GLY A 148 4.10 -22.30 8.85
C GLY A 148 4.42 -21.67 7.49
N GLU A 149 4.16 -22.47 6.47
CA GLU A 149 4.28 -22.09 5.07
C GLU A 149 2.98 -22.38 4.34
N ALA A 150 2.73 -21.63 3.26
CA ALA A 150 1.64 -21.95 2.36
C ALA A 150 1.83 -23.34 1.73
N THR A 151 0.78 -24.15 1.72
CA THR A 151 0.79 -25.50 1.15
C THR A 151 -0.35 -25.67 0.15
N GLY A 152 -0.28 -26.71 -0.70
CA GLY A 152 -1.35 -27.01 -1.67
C GLY A 152 -1.68 -25.81 -2.55
N ASP A 153 -2.97 -25.50 -2.67
CA ASP A 153 -3.48 -24.41 -3.51
C ASP A 153 -3.02 -23.05 -3.01
N ALA A 154 -2.94 -22.84 -1.68
CA ALA A 154 -2.42 -21.60 -1.11
C ALA A 154 -1.00 -21.28 -1.58
N LYS A 155 -0.16 -22.31 -1.73
CA LYS A 155 1.21 -22.14 -2.27
C LYS A 155 1.18 -21.76 -3.75
N GLN A 156 0.26 -22.31 -4.53
CA GLN A 156 0.11 -21.94 -5.94
C GLN A 156 -0.31 -20.47 -6.08
N TYR A 157 -1.26 -20.01 -5.26
CA TYR A 157 -1.70 -18.61 -5.24
C TYR A 157 -0.59 -17.66 -4.78
N ALA A 158 0.15 -18.03 -3.73
CA ALA A 158 1.28 -17.24 -3.26
C ALA A 158 2.37 -17.10 -4.34
N ASN A 159 2.70 -18.19 -5.02
CA ASN A 159 3.68 -18.19 -6.12
C ASN A 159 3.21 -17.33 -7.30
N ALA A 160 1.93 -17.39 -7.67
CA ALA A 160 1.36 -16.58 -8.75
C ALA A 160 1.42 -15.08 -8.39
N THR A 161 1.11 -14.74 -7.14
CA THR A 161 1.15 -13.36 -6.65
C THR A 161 2.59 -12.84 -6.63
N ALA A 162 3.55 -13.61 -6.12
CA ALA A 162 4.96 -13.23 -6.13
C ALA A 162 5.52 -13.07 -7.56
N ALA A 163 5.14 -13.96 -8.47
CA ALA A 163 5.54 -13.86 -9.88
C ALA A 163 4.93 -12.62 -10.56
N ALA A 164 3.66 -12.30 -10.27
CA ALA A 164 3.00 -11.10 -10.77
C ALA A 164 3.68 -9.83 -10.24
N ALA A 165 3.97 -9.77 -8.94
CA ALA A 165 4.69 -8.64 -8.34
C ALA A 165 6.07 -8.44 -8.99
N THR A 166 6.84 -9.52 -9.15
CA THR A 166 8.14 -9.48 -9.83
C THR A 166 8.02 -8.94 -11.25
N ALA A 167 7.09 -9.47 -12.05
CA ALA A 167 6.91 -9.03 -13.44
C ALA A 167 6.50 -7.55 -13.52
N VAL A 168 5.64 -7.10 -12.62
CA VAL A 168 5.23 -5.68 -12.56
C VAL A 168 6.42 -4.82 -12.18
N MET A 169 7.18 -5.15 -11.13
CA MET A 169 8.36 -4.38 -10.71
C MET A 169 9.42 -4.31 -11.82
N GLU A 170 9.64 -5.37 -12.56
CA GLU A 170 10.55 -5.39 -13.73
C GLU A 170 10.08 -4.48 -14.86
N ALA A 171 8.76 -4.30 -15.01
CA ALA A 171 8.15 -3.42 -15.99
C ALA A 171 8.08 -1.95 -15.53
N MET A 172 8.32 -1.66 -14.26
CA MET A 172 8.30 -0.30 -13.72
C MET A 172 9.53 0.49 -14.17
N ARG A 173 9.41 1.11 -15.35
CA ARG A 173 10.46 1.92 -15.99
C ARG A 173 9.90 3.30 -16.33
N PRO A 174 10.74 4.34 -16.45
CA PRO A 174 10.30 5.64 -16.93
C PRO A 174 9.55 5.52 -18.27
N GLY A 175 8.40 6.17 -18.39
CA GLY A 175 7.54 6.13 -19.55
C GLY A 175 6.48 5.03 -19.56
N THR A 176 6.58 4.02 -18.67
CA THR A 176 5.55 2.98 -18.55
C THR A 176 4.28 3.57 -17.92
N ARG A 177 3.12 3.24 -18.47
CA ARG A 177 1.81 3.63 -17.93
C ARG A 177 1.31 2.66 -16.86
N ILE A 178 0.55 3.17 -15.92
CA ILE A 178 -0.05 2.36 -14.85
C ILE A 178 -0.94 1.25 -15.43
N SER A 179 -1.77 1.57 -16.44
CA SER A 179 -2.61 0.57 -17.10
C SER A 179 -1.81 -0.57 -17.76
N GLU A 180 -0.59 -0.28 -18.21
CA GLU A 180 0.31 -1.30 -18.74
C GLU A 180 0.83 -2.23 -17.65
N LEU A 181 1.22 -1.69 -16.50
CA LEU A 181 1.65 -2.47 -15.34
C LEU A 181 0.54 -3.40 -14.85
N GLN A 182 -0.70 -2.90 -14.76
CA GLN A 182 -1.86 -3.72 -14.41
C GLN A 182 -2.07 -4.87 -15.40
N ARG A 183 -1.91 -4.60 -16.69
CA ARG A 183 -2.01 -5.64 -17.74
C ARG A 183 -0.91 -6.69 -17.62
N VAL A 184 0.33 -6.27 -17.29
CA VAL A 184 1.46 -7.19 -17.05
C VAL A 184 1.14 -8.13 -15.90
N GLY A 185 0.75 -7.61 -14.74
CA GLY A 185 0.45 -8.44 -13.58
C GLY A 185 -0.72 -9.40 -13.81
N ARG A 186 -1.82 -8.93 -14.42
CA ARG A 186 -2.97 -9.79 -14.76
C ARG A 186 -2.61 -10.89 -15.78
N ALA A 187 -1.72 -10.62 -16.72
CA ALA A 187 -1.27 -11.64 -17.67
C ALA A 187 -0.56 -12.81 -16.96
N VAL A 188 0.24 -12.52 -15.93
CA VAL A 188 0.90 -13.56 -15.12
C VAL A 188 -0.14 -14.43 -14.41
N TYR A 189 -1.14 -13.82 -13.77
CA TYR A 189 -2.21 -14.58 -13.11
C TYR A 189 -2.98 -15.48 -14.09
N ARG A 190 -3.36 -14.97 -15.25
CA ARG A 190 -4.07 -15.75 -16.28
C ARG A 190 -3.29 -16.96 -16.77
N THR A 191 -1.96 -16.88 -16.78
CA THR A 191 -1.09 -17.98 -17.22
C THR A 191 -0.69 -18.94 -16.09
N SER A 192 -0.92 -18.57 -14.83
CA SER A 192 -0.56 -19.37 -13.67
C SER A 192 -1.53 -20.51 -13.37
N GLY A 193 -2.72 -20.49 -13.98
CA GLY A 193 -3.77 -21.49 -13.76
C GLY A 193 -4.53 -21.35 -12.44
N VAL A 194 -4.37 -20.23 -11.74
CA VAL A 194 -5.15 -19.94 -10.53
C VAL A 194 -6.57 -19.49 -10.89
N THR A 195 -7.53 -19.80 -10.04
CA THR A 195 -8.92 -19.33 -10.18
C THR A 195 -9.04 -17.86 -9.80
N GLY A 196 -10.00 -17.14 -10.38
CA GLY A 196 -10.21 -15.73 -10.04
C GLY A 196 -9.10 -14.78 -10.49
N ALA A 197 -8.32 -15.16 -11.51
CA ALA A 197 -7.23 -14.34 -12.04
C ALA A 197 -7.67 -12.93 -12.50
N ASP A 198 -8.93 -12.79 -12.93
CA ASP A 198 -9.48 -11.51 -13.38
C ASP A 198 -9.99 -10.63 -12.21
N ASP A 199 -10.18 -11.22 -11.03
CA ASP A 199 -10.64 -10.51 -9.82
C ASP A 199 -9.49 -9.89 -9.01
N VAL A 200 -8.24 -10.10 -9.44
CA VAL A 200 -7.05 -9.57 -8.78
C VAL A 200 -7.02 -8.04 -8.90
N LEU A 201 -6.89 -7.38 -7.77
CA LEU A 201 -6.69 -5.94 -7.72
C LEU A 201 -5.19 -5.63 -7.78
N ILE A 202 -4.81 -4.81 -8.75
CA ILE A 202 -3.45 -4.28 -8.90
C ILE A 202 -3.57 -2.77 -9.02
N PHE A 203 -3.03 -2.06 -8.04
CA PHE A 203 -3.14 -0.61 -8.00
C PHE A 203 -1.85 0.03 -7.46
N PHE A 204 -1.76 1.34 -7.61
CA PHE A 204 -0.56 2.11 -7.36
C PHE A 204 -0.92 3.48 -6.80
N HIS A 205 -0.01 4.07 -6.08
CA HIS A 205 -0.01 5.50 -5.76
C HIS A 205 1.43 5.98 -5.57
N GLY A 206 1.64 7.28 -5.49
CA GLY A 206 2.92 7.82 -5.03
C GLY A 206 3.00 7.78 -3.51
N LEU A 207 4.22 7.82 -2.98
CA LEU A 207 4.50 7.81 -1.56
C LEU A 207 5.51 8.91 -1.22
N GLY A 208 5.28 9.65 -0.15
CA GLY A 208 6.17 10.73 0.25
C GLY A 208 5.75 11.36 1.57
N LEU A 209 5.53 12.68 1.56
CA LEU A 209 4.97 13.42 2.70
C LEU A 209 3.48 13.12 2.94
N SER A 210 2.82 12.55 1.95
CA SER A 210 1.49 11.96 2.07
C SER A 210 1.58 10.47 1.86
N HIS A 211 0.74 9.72 2.56
CA HIS A 211 0.62 8.28 2.38
C HIS A 211 0.21 7.94 0.94
N MET A 212 -0.76 8.68 0.40
CA MET A 212 -1.20 8.50 -0.98
C MET A 212 -0.98 9.80 -1.76
N GLU A 213 -0.06 9.74 -2.71
CA GLU A 213 0.19 10.79 -3.71
C GLU A 213 -0.16 10.21 -5.08
N LEU A 214 -0.90 10.92 -5.94
CA LEU A 214 -1.36 10.39 -7.24
C LEU A 214 -1.98 9.00 -7.12
N GLU A 215 -3.13 8.94 -6.50
CA GLU A 215 -3.86 7.68 -6.35
C GLU A 215 -4.26 7.10 -7.70
N GLN A 216 -4.13 5.79 -7.82
CA GLN A 216 -4.51 5.07 -9.02
C GLN A 216 -5.31 3.83 -8.65
N PHE A 217 -6.60 4.02 -8.52
CA PHE A 217 -7.55 2.92 -8.35
C PHE A 217 -8.17 2.54 -9.69
N CYS A 218 -8.30 1.24 -9.93
CA CYS A 218 -9.15 0.73 -10.97
C CYS A 218 -10.59 0.68 -10.47
N VAL A 219 -11.47 1.44 -11.10
CA VAL A 219 -12.90 1.27 -10.96
C VAL A 219 -13.38 0.56 -12.23
N ASP A 220 -14.01 -0.58 -12.10
CA ASP A 220 -14.51 -1.40 -13.22
C ASP A 220 -13.44 -1.70 -14.29
N GLY A 221 -12.19 -1.89 -13.85
CA GLY A 221 -11.06 -2.16 -14.73
C GLY A 221 -10.53 -0.97 -15.52
N VAL A 222 -11.09 0.22 -15.29
CA VAL A 222 -10.62 1.47 -15.90
C VAL A 222 -9.84 2.26 -14.86
N PRO A 223 -8.55 2.58 -15.09
CA PRO A 223 -7.78 3.44 -14.20
C PRO A 223 -8.42 4.83 -14.10
N ASN A 224 -8.55 5.37 -12.89
CA ASN A 224 -9.01 6.74 -12.70
C ASN A 224 -8.04 7.75 -13.30
N HIS A 225 -6.73 7.50 -13.12
CA HIS A 225 -5.67 8.28 -13.72
C HIS A 225 -4.61 7.33 -14.28
N ASP A 226 -4.40 7.36 -15.58
CA ASP A 226 -3.39 6.55 -16.27
C ASP A 226 -2.10 7.35 -16.48
N TRP A 227 -1.43 7.70 -15.38
CA TRP A 227 -0.17 8.44 -15.43
C TRP A 227 1.03 7.58 -15.83
N GLN A 228 2.08 8.23 -16.28
CA GLN A 228 3.34 7.58 -16.65
C GLN A 228 4.32 7.64 -15.48
N LEU A 229 5.12 6.59 -15.32
CA LEU A 229 6.23 6.59 -14.39
C LEU A 229 7.35 7.52 -14.90
N GLU A 230 7.96 8.23 -13.97
CA GLU A 230 9.18 9.00 -14.20
C GLU A 230 10.30 8.49 -13.28
N ALA A 231 11.54 8.70 -13.70
CA ALA A 231 12.70 8.38 -12.88
C ALA A 231 12.61 9.10 -11.53
N ASN A 232 13.00 8.42 -10.46
CA ASN A 232 12.90 8.88 -9.08
C ASN A 232 11.49 9.00 -8.50
N MET A 233 10.45 8.56 -9.17
CA MET A 233 9.19 8.30 -8.50
C MET A 233 9.38 7.15 -7.50
N VAL A 234 8.71 7.28 -6.35
CA VAL A 234 8.58 6.20 -5.36
C VAL A 234 7.10 5.82 -5.31
N VAL A 235 6.84 4.58 -5.69
CA VAL A 235 5.49 4.09 -5.99
C VAL A 235 5.26 2.75 -5.30
N PRO A 236 4.38 2.67 -4.31
CA PRO A 236 3.87 1.41 -3.81
C PRO A 236 3.10 0.66 -4.90
N LEU A 237 3.44 -0.61 -5.05
CA LEU A 237 2.71 -1.59 -5.84
C LEU A 237 1.87 -2.42 -4.90
N HIS A 238 0.57 -2.43 -5.11
CA HIS A 238 -0.36 -3.25 -4.35
C HIS A 238 -0.92 -4.36 -5.23
N ILE A 239 -0.87 -5.58 -4.74
CA ILE A 239 -1.56 -6.71 -5.34
C ILE A 239 -2.40 -7.41 -4.27
N LEU A 240 -3.71 -7.35 -4.43
CA LEU A 240 -4.65 -8.11 -3.65
C LEU A 240 -5.23 -9.22 -4.51
N TYR A 241 -4.88 -10.46 -4.20
CA TYR A 241 -5.61 -11.63 -4.67
C TYR A 241 -6.76 -11.89 -3.68
N PRO A 242 -8.03 -11.66 -4.07
CA PRO A 242 -9.13 -11.75 -3.15
C PRO A 242 -9.37 -13.18 -2.68
N GLY A 243 -9.08 -14.17 -3.56
CA GLY A 243 -9.23 -15.58 -3.25
C GLY A 243 -10.61 -15.95 -2.73
N ASP A 244 -10.65 -17.07 -2.06
CA ASP A 244 -11.73 -17.41 -1.12
C ASP A 244 -11.29 -17.04 0.31
N GLU A 245 -12.13 -17.40 1.29
CA GLU A 245 -11.89 -17.14 2.71
C GLU A 245 -10.57 -17.74 3.27
N HIS A 246 -9.93 -18.66 2.54
CA HIS A 246 -8.70 -19.33 2.95
C HIS A 246 -7.46 -18.91 2.15
N HIS A 247 -7.64 -18.22 1.02
CA HIS A 247 -6.58 -18.03 0.04
C HIS A 247 -6.30 -16.55 -0.29
N ARG A 248 -6.78 -15.63 0.52
CA ARG A 248 -6.50 -14.21 0.33
C ARG A 248 -5.02 -13.93 0.51
N ILE A 249 -4.44 -13.21 -0.44
CA ILE A 249 -3.03 -12.82 -0.43
C ILE A 249 -2.91 -11.34 -0.72
N TRP A 250 -2.08 -10.68 0.07
CA TRP A 250 -1.68 -9.30 -0.07
C TRP A 250 -0.18 -9.20 -0.25
N ILE A 251 0.25 -8.46 -1.23
CA ILE A 251 1.65 -8.03 -1.39
C ILE A 251 1.63 -6.54 -1.67
N GLU A 252 2.46 -5.83 -0.97
CA GLU A 252 2.71 -4.43 -1.17
C GLU A 252 4.22 -4.18 -1.14
N GLU A 253 4.74 -3.58 -2.20
CA GLU A 253 6.15 -3.31 -2.39
C GLU A 253 6.36 -1.84 -2.72
N VAL A 254 7.23 -1.17 -1.98
CA VAL A 254 7.64 0.20 -2.28
C VAL A 254 8.76 0.20 -3.31
N VAL A 255 8.50 0.71 -4.49
CA VAL A 255 9.40 0.65 -5.63
C VAL A 255 9.91 2.04 -5.99
N ARG A 256 11.23 2.21 -6.05
CA ARG A 256 11.85 3.38 -6.70
C ARG A 256 12.00 3.10 -8.19
N VAL A 257 11.45 3.99 -9.02
CA VAL A 257 11.64 3.96 -10.47
C VAL A 257 13.06 4.48 -10.79
N THR A 258 13.90 3.62 -11.34
CA THR A 258 15.27 3.98 -11.75
C THR A 258 15.33 4.22 -13.25
N PRO A 259 16.30 5.03 -13.73
CA PRO A 259 16.52 5.26 -15.17
C PRO A 259 16.75 3.99 -15.98
#